data_20ce2be7ca3c0ce6591e9a74474c03ec
#
_entry.id   20ce2be7ca3c0ce6591e9a74474c03ec
#
_cell.length_a   1.000
_cell.length_b   1.000
_cell.length_c   1.000
_cell.angle_alpha   90.00
_cell.angle_beta   90.00
_cell.angle_gamma   90.00
#
_symmetry.space_group_name_H-M   'P 1'
#
loop_
_entity.id
_entity.type
_entity.pdbx_description
1 polymer ?
#
loop_
_entity_poly.entity_id
_entity_poly.type
_entity_poly.pdbx_seq_one_letter_code
_entity_poly.pdbx_strand_id
1 'polypeptide(L)'
;VSFYNKLNTGSISLTKTTEDGQNLSGWQFGIYSNSACTTLVSGPHTTNTSGKISVTGLTPGTYYVKELGHTDSAINALYYCSSTNPQAVTVTAGATATVSFTNKLSTGSVKLVKATNTGANLSGWQIGIYTDAACSNAVSGSPFTTGADGTVTAAGLQKGTYYAKEIPTDDPFWEFGTAVKSVTVAVGQTAEVTFTNTHYGRIEFRKTTNTGNQLGGWTFRVRDSEGNSYGDITTDENGYA
;
A
#
# COMPACT_ATOMS: atom_id res chain seq x y z
N VAL A 1 23.16 64.17 -25.51
CA VAL A 1 23.64 62.87 -25.03
C VAL A 1 22.49 62.22 -24.26
N SER A 2 22.04 61.05 -24.73
CA SER A 2 21.03 60.24 -24.02
C SER A 2 21.72 59.12 -23.24
N PHE A 3 21.41 58.99 -21.96
CA PHE A 3 21.86 57.89 -21.11
C PHE A 3 20.71 56.91 -20.90
N TYR A 4 20.96 55.65 -21.19
CA TYR A 4 20.01 54.55 -20.95
C TYR A 4 20.51 53.68 -19.79
N ASN A 5 19.76 53.64 -18.71
CA ASN A 5 20.02 52.70 -17.63
C ASN A 5 19.21 51.45 -17.89
N LYS A 6 19.90 50.30 -18.04
CA LYS A 6 19.27 49.00 -18.12
C LYS A 6 19.13 48.42 -16.73
N LEU A 7 17.92 47.96 -16.38
CA LEU A 7 17.70 47.23 -15.15
C LEU A 7 18.51 45.95 -15.17
N ASN A 8 19.41 45.80 -14.19
CA ASN A 8 20.25 44.62 -14.07
C ASN A 8 19.46 43.53 -13.31
N THR A 9 18.82 42.63 -14.05
CA THR A 9 17.98 41.54 -13.54
C THR A 9 18.77 40.25 -13.38
N GLY A 10 18.25 39.34 -12.56
CA GLY A 10 18.72 37.96 -12.47
C GLY A 10 17.64 36.94 -12.92
N SER A 11 17.88 35.70 -12.64
CA SER A 11 16.99 34.60 -13.04
C SER A 11 16.90 33.51 -11.96
N ILE A 12 15.86 32.70 -12.05
CA ILE A 12 15.69 31.47 -11.25
C ILE A 12 15.67 30.30 -12.21
N SER A 13 16.49 29.26 -11.95
CA SER A 13 16.44 27.94 -12.57
C SER A 13 15.86 26.93 -11.58
N LEU A 14 14.71 26.36 -11.89
CA LEU A 14 14.05 25.36 -11.08
C LEU A 14 14.26 23.95 -11.66
N THR A 15 14.52 22.99 -10.79
CA THR A 15 14.57 21.57 -11.11
C THR A 15 13.52 20.82 -10.31
N LYS A 16 12.62 20.12 -11.01
CA LYS A 16 11.66 19.17 -10.45
C LYS A 16 12.17 17.75 -10.63
N THR A 17 12.11 16.96 -9.55
CA THR A 17 12.38 15.53 -9.55
C THR A 17 11.21 14.79 -8.89
N THR A 18 11.07 13.51 -9.23
CA THR A 18 10.16 12.56 -8.60
C THR A 18 10.95 11.36 -8.11
N GLU A 19 10.44 10.64 -7.12
CA GLU A 19 11.12 9.48 -6.52
C GLU A 19 11.40 8.37 -7.53
N ASP A 20 10.50 8.15 -8.49
CA ASP A 20 10.59 7.15 -9.54
C ASP A 20 11.18 7.67 -10.85
N GLY A 21 11.52 8.95 -10.91
CA GLY A 21 12.03 9.60 -12.11
C GLY A 21 11.01 9.80 -13.23
N GLN A 22 9.71 9.53 -12.98
CA GLN A 22 8.63 9.65 -13.95
C GLN A 22 7.85 10.96 -13.76
N ASN A 23 7.01 11.32 -14.74
CA ASN A 23 6.09 12.45 -14.66
C ASN A 23 6.76 13.79 -14.27
N LEU A 24 7.90 14.09 -14.88
CA LEU A 24 8.64 15.33 -14.62
C LEU A 24 8.01 16.57 -15.25
N SER A 25 7.25 16.42 -16.35
CA SER A 25 6.54 17.51 -17.01
C SER A 25 5.19 17.78 -16.35
N GLY A 26 4.69 19.01 -16.45
CA GLY A 26 3.32 19.35 -16.01
C GLY A 26 3.21 19.87 -14.58
N TRP A 27 4.29 19.93 -13.80
CA TRP A 27 4.28 20.51 -12.45
C TRP A 27 4.27 22.03 -12.53
N GLN A 28 3.37 22.64 -11.77
CA GLN A 28 3.19 24.10 -11.76
C GLN A 28 3.83 24.74 -10.53
N PHE A 29 4.45 25.90 -10.76
CA PHE A 29 5.15 26.67 -9.73
C PHE A 29 4.81 28.15 -9.84
N GLY A 30 4.56 28.78 -8.68
CA GLY A 30 4.44 30.23 -8.54
C GLY A 30 5.66 30.83 -7.86
N ILE A 31 6.04 32.04 -8.28
CA ILE A 31 7.11 32.85 -7.65
C ILE A 31 6.44 34.01 -6.93
N TYR A 32 6.71 34.13 -5.65
CA TYR A 32 6.06 35.10 -4.75
C TYR A 32 7.08 36.03 -4.09
N SER A 33 6.65 37.22 -3.72
CA SER A 33 7.49 38.22 -3.00
C SER A 33 7.47 38.02 -1.48
N ASN A 34 6.58 37.18 -0.94
CA ASN A 34 6.44 36.94 0.50
C ASN A 34 6.34 35.44 0.83
N SER A 35 6.76 35.11 2.05
CA SER A 35 6.78 33.69 2.53
C SER A 35 5.38 33.05 2.66
N ALA A 36 4.35 33.88 2.85
CA ALA A 36 2.96 33.42 2.89
C ALA A 36 2.40 33.07 1.49
N CYS A 37 3.16 33.36 0.40
CA CYS A 37 2.76 33.16 -0.98
C CYS A 37 1.40 33.77 -1.33
N THR A 38 1.16 34.99 -0.85
CA THR A 38 -0.07 35.78 -1.14
C THR A 38 0.11 36.74 -2.28
N THR A 39 1.37 37.19 -2.55
CA THR A 39 1.68 38.17 -3.59
C THR A 39 2.48 37.51 -4.70
N LEU A 40 1.77 37.09 -5.77
CA LEU A 40 2.38 36.48 -6.94
C LEU A 40 3.20 37.50 -7.74
N VAL A 41 4.43 37.17 -8.05
CA VAL A 41 5.33 37.95 -8.90
C VAL A 41 5.35 37.42 -10.32
N SER A 42 5.39 36.07 -10.45
CA SER A 42 5.46 35.42 -11.76
C SER A 42 4.89 33.99 -11.69
N GLY A 43 4.20 33.56 -12.72
CA GLY A 43 3.63 32.20 -12.83
C GLY A 43 2.11 32.18 -13.02
N PRO A 44 1.50 30.98 -13.02
CA PRO A 44 2.16 29.69 -12.83
C PRO A 44 3.09 29.31 -14.00
N HIS A 45 4.27 28.80 -13.70
CA HIS A 45 5.20 28.22 -14.64
C HIS A 45 5.10 26.70 -14.62
N THR A 46 5.15 26.07 -15.79
CA THR A 46 5.00 24.60 -15.89
C THR A 46 6.31 23.95 -16.29
N THR A 47 6.68 22.85 -15.64
CA THR A 47 7.89 22.09 -15.95
C THR A 47 7.80 21.45 -17.32
N ASN A 48 8.94 21.41 -18.03
CA ASN A 48 9.10 20.66 -19.28
C ASN A 48 9.37 19.17 -19.03
N THR A 49 9.58 18.41 -20.09
CA THR A 49 9.86 16.95 -20.03
C THR A 49 11.10 16.57 -19.23
N SER A 50 12.05 17.52 -19.04
CA SER A 50 13.24 17.34 -18.19
C SER A 50 13.04 17.86 -16.77
N GLY A 51 11.83 18.22 -16.38
CA GLY A 51 11.54 18.77 -15.05
C GLY A 51 12.09 20.19 -14.83
N LYS A 52 12.34 20.98 -15.87
CA LYS A 52 12.98 22.27 -15.77
C LYS A 52 12.03 23.42 -16.01
N ILE A 53 12.27 24.52 -15.26
CA ILE A 53 11.70 25.85 -15.47
C ILE A 53 12.86 26.87 -15.43
N SER A 54 12.81 27.87 -16.30
CA SER A 54 13.70 29.02 -16.25
C SER A 54 12.87 30.30 -16.24
N VAL A 55 13.06 31.15 -15.24
CA VAL A 55 12.39 32.45 -15.13
C VAL A 55 13.45 33.53 -15.10
N THR A 56 13.37 34.43 -16.07
CA THR A 56 14.34 35.54 -16.25
C THR A 56 13.69 36.89 -15.99
N GLY A 57 14.48 37.93 -15.91
CA GLY A 57 14.00 39.30 -15.75
C GLY A 57 13.54 39.68 -14.35
N LEU A 58 13.94 38.91 -13.33
CA LEU A 58 13.62 39.18 -11.96
C LEU A 58 14.54 40.26 -11.37
N THR A 59 13.98 41.22 -10.66
CA THR A 59 14.77 42.22 -9.91
C THR A 59 15.53 41.53 -8.78
N PRO A 60 16.74 41.97 -8.41
CA PRO A 60 17.45 41.45 -7.25
C PRO A 60 16.59 41.51 -5.99
N GLY A 61 16.57 40.41 -5.22
CA GLY A 61 15.75 40.29 -4.01
C GLY A 61 15.50 38.84 -3.61
N THR A 62 14.81 38.66 -2.49
CA THR A 62 14.39 37.34 -2.03
C THR A 62 12.99 37.02 -2.55
N TYR A 63 12.85 35.84 -3.13
CA TYR A 63 11.60 35.27 -3.64
C TYR A 63 11.27 33.96 -2.95
N TYR A 64 10.02 33.57 -3.01
CA TYR A 64 9.51 32.33 -2.48
C TYR A 64 8.90 31.54 -3.63
N VAL A 65 9.51 30.40 -3.92
CA VAL A 65 9.05 29.49 -4.98
C VAL A 65 8.15 28.44 -4.34
N LYS A 66 6.93 28.32 -4.85
CA LYS A 66 5.92 27.38 -4.34
C LYS A 66 5.47 26.43 -5.43
N GLU A 67 5.53 25.13 -5.13
CA GLU A 67 4.87 24.10 -5.94
C GLU A 67 3.35 24.20 -5.73
N LEU A 68 2.61 24.23 -6.83
CA LEU A 68 1.15 24.36 -6.84
C LEU A 68 0.44 23.03 -7.13
N GLY A 69 1.18 22.04 -7.61
CA GLY A 69 0.68 20.73 -8.01
C GLY A 69 0.92 20.44 -9.49
N HIS A 70 0.36 19.34 -9.97
CA HIS A 70 0.45 18.91 -11.37
C HIS A 70 -0.81 19.30 -12.15
N THR A 71 -0.67 19.63 -13.44
CA THR A 71 -1.81 19.98 -14.33
C THR A 71 -2.80 18.83 -14.52
N ASP A 72 -2.30 17.59 -14.46
CA ASP A 72 -3.12 16.38 -14.43
C ASP A 72 -3.39 15.98 -12.97
N SER A 73 -4.67 15.96 -12.58
CA SER A 73 -5.11 15.65 -11.24
C SER A 73 -4.83 14.19 -10.83
N ALA A 74 -4.82 13.25 -11.77
CA ALA A 74 -4.51 11.85 -11.51
C ALA A 74 -3.02 11.71 -11.16
N ILE A 75 -2.11 12.34 -11.91
CA ILE A 75 -0.68 12.38 -11.60
C ILE A 75 -0.46 13.10 -10.28
N ASN A 76 -1.14 14.24 -10.04
CA ASN A 76 -1.01 14.97 -8.78
C ASN A 76 -1.39 14.11 -7.56
N ALA A 77 -2.33 13.20 -7.70
CA ALA A 77 -2.76 12.29 -6.62
C ALA A 77 -1.73 11.19 -6.30
N LEU A 78 -0.88 10.83 -7.27
CA LEU A 78 0.15 9.79 -7.10
C LEU A 78 1.33 10.24 -6.23
N TYR A 79 1.54 11.55 -6.08
CA TYR A 79 2.71 12.11 -5.42
C TYR A 79 2.35 13.11 -4.32
N TYR A 80 3.31 13.36 -3.44
CA TYR A 80 3.31 14.50 -2.52
C TYR A 80 4.66 15.20 -2.54
N CYS A 81 4.67 16.53 -2.36
CA CYS A 81 5.90 17.31 -2.28
C CYS A 81 6.64 16.97 -0.97
N SER A 82 7.83 16.38 -1.08
CA SER A 82 8.67 16.04 0.07
C SER A 82 9.70 17.12 0.41
N SER A 83 9.85 18.13 -0.46
CA SER A 83 10.70 19.31 -0.23
C SER A 83 9.97 20.33 0.63
N THR A 84 10.73 21.21 1.29
CA THR A 84 10.15 22.42 1.90
C THR A 84 9.38 23.20 0.84
N ASN A 85 8.14 23.59 1.13
CA ASN A 85 7.27 24.29 0.19
C ASN A 85 6.47 25.38 0.93
N PRO A 86 6.71 26.67 0.67
CA PRO A 86 7.64 27.23 -0.35
C PRO A 86 9.11 27.20 0.04
N GLN A 87 10.00 27.37 -0.96
CA GLN A 87 11.44 27.57 -0.75
C GLN A 87 11.82 29.02 -1.01
N ALA A 88 12.61 29.62 -0.10
CA ALA A 88 13.19 30.92 -0.32
C ALA A 88 14.40 30.84 -1.25
N VAL A 89 14.52 31.81 -2.17
CA VAL A 89 15.64 31.89 -3.12
C VAL A 89 16.04 33.38 -3.29
N THR A 90 17.33 33.66 -3.23
CA THR A 90 17.84 35.03 -3.43
C THR A 90 18.34 35.18 -4.86
N VAL A 91 17.75 36.13 -5.59
CA VAL A 91 18.14 36.53 -6.93
C VAL A 91 19.09 37.67 -6.84
N THR A 92 20.27 37.57 -7.47
CA THR A 92 21.26 38.62 -7.64
C THR A 92 21.35 39.07 -9.08
N ALA A 93 21.76 40.32 -9.29
CA ALA A 93 21.89 40.91 -10.61
C ALA A 93 22.87 40.10 -11.49
N GLY A 94 22.48 39.79 -12.70
CA GLY A 94 23.29 39.07 -13.68
C GLY A 94 23.52 37.59 -13.40
N ALA A 95 22.97 37.04 -12.30
CA ALA A 95 23.17 35.67 -11.90
C ALA A 95 21.88 34.81 -12.01
N THR A 96 22.05 33.50 -12.05
CA THR A 96 20.96 32.53 -11.98
C THR A 96 20.97 31.85 -10.61
N ALA A 97 19.93 32.06 -9.83
CA ALA A 97 19.68 31.33 -8.61
C ALA A 97 19.01 29.97 -8.92
N THR A 98 19.34 28.93 -8.15
CA THR A 98 18.80 27.57 -8.36
C THR A 98 17.92 27.14 -7.21
N VAL A 99 16.86 26.41 -7.53
CA VAL A 99 15.97 25.80 -6.56
C VAL A 99 15.52 24.42 -7.06
N SER A 100 15.32 23.47 -6.14
CA SER A 100 14.89 22.11 -6.51
C SER A 100 13.75 21.62 -5.64
N PHE A 101 12.81 20.91 -6.25
CA PHE A 101 11.67 20.27 -5.59
C PHE A 101 11.64 18.80 -5.94
N THR A 102 11.44 17.95 -4.93
CA THR A 102 11.29 16.51 -5.07
C THR A 102 9.91 16.09 -4.59
N ASN A 103 9.22 15.27 -5.39
CA ASN A 103 8.00 14.60 -4.96
C ASN A 103 8.24 13.10 -4.78
N LYS A 104 7.61 12.55 -3.76
CA LYS A 104 7.61 11.12 -3.48
C LYS A 104 6.25 10.50 -3.79
N LEU A 105 6.24 9.20 -4.06
CA LEU A 105 5.02 8.44 -4.29
C LEU A 105 4.15 8.42 -3.03
N SER A 106 2.85 8.58 -3.22
CA SER A 106 1.84 8.52 -2.17
C SER A 106 1.48 7.07 -1.82
N THR A 107 2.49 6.27 -1.42
CA THR A 107 2.33 4.85 -1.12
C THR A 107 2.44 4.54 0.37
N GLY A 108 1.90 3.41 0.74
CA GLY A 108 2.05 2.77 2.05
C GLY A 108 2.11 1.25 1.89
N SER A 109 1.82 0.53 2.96
CA SER A 109 1.90 -0.94 3.00
C SER A 109 0.72 -1.54 3.74
N VAL A 110 0.45 -2.83 3.47
CA VAL A 110 -0.42 -3.67 4.28
C VAL A 110 0.38 -4.84 4.80
N LYS A 111 0.45 -5.00 6.12
CA LYS A 111 0.96 -6.19 6.78
C LYS A 111 -0.19 -7.17 6.97
N LEU A 112 -0.07 -8.34 6.37
CA LEU A 112 -1.00 -9.44 6.51
C LEU A 112 -0.49 -10.36 7.61
N VAL A 113 -1.36 -10.70 8.55
CA VAL A 113 -1.02 -11.54 9.70
C VAL A 113 -1.90 -12.77 9.70
N LYS A 114 -1.29 -13.92 9.77
CA LYS A 114 -1.95 -15.20 9.99
C LYS A 114 -1.90 -15.58 11.45
N ALA A 115 -3.02 -15.95 12.01
CA ALA A 115 -3.15 -16.54 13.32
C ALA A 115 -3.92 -17.87 13.22
N THR A 116 -3.64 -18.79 14.14
CA THR A 116 -4.37 -20.06 14.29
C THR A 116 -4.72 -20.27 15.75
N ASN A 117 -5.75 -21.09 16.02
CA ASN A 117 -6.13 -21.44 17.41
C ASN A 117 -5.02 -22.18 18.18
N THR A 118 -4.08 -22.81 17.47
CA THR A 118 -2.94 -23.52 18.09
C THR A 118 -1.69 -22.66 18.22
N GLY A 119 -1.64 -21.50 17.55
CA GLY A 119 -0.44 -20.69 17.44
C GLY A 119 0.67 -21.29 16.57
N ALA A 120 0.40 -22.43 15.89
CA ALA A 120 1.32 -23.14 15.01
C ALA A 120 0.83 -23.07 13.56
N ASN A 121 1.65 -23.60 12.61
CA ASN A 121 1.33 -23.67 11.18
C ASN A 121 0.99 -22.30 10.58
N LEU A 122 1.82 -21.31 10.84
CA LEU A 122 1.60 -19.92 10.41
C LEU A 122 2.17 -19.62 9.02
N SER A 123 3.07 -20.45 8.50
CA SER A 123 3.73 -20.29 7.21
C SER A 123 2.91 -20.88 6.05
N GLY A 124 3.07 -20.30 4.86
CA GLY A 124 2.53 -20.86 3.62
C GLY A 124 1.10 -20.44 3.29
N TRP A 125 0.44 -19.67 4.13
CA TRP A 125 -0.91 -19.17 3.88
C TRP A 125 -0.91 -18.10 2.80
N GLN A 126 -1.83 -18.23 1.85
CA GLN A 126 -1.98 -17.28 0.76
C GLN A 126 -3.11 -16.30 1.05
N ILE A 127 -2.81 -15.01 0.97
CA ILE A 127 -3.77 -13.93 1.19
C ILE A 127 -3.72 -12.99 -0.02
N GLY A 128 -4.84 -12.86 -0.72
CA GLY A 128 -4.99 -11.93 -1.84
C GLY A 128 -5.28 -10.52 -1.35
N ILE A 129 -4.73 -9.51 -2.03
CA ILE A 129 -5.10 -8.10 -1.88
C ILE A 129 -5.67 -7.62 -3.20
N TYR A 130 -6.79 -6.87 -3.11
CA TYR A 130 -7.59 -6.43 -4.25
C TYR A 130 -7.97 -4.96 -4.12
N THR A 131 -8.21 -4.32 -5.25
CA THR A 131 -8.67 -2.91 -5.31
C THR A 131 -10.19 -2.77 -5.22
N ASP A 132 -10.94 -3.88 -5.24
CA ASP A 132 -12.41 -3.90 -5.20
C ASP A 132 -12.94 -4.93 -4.20
N ALA A 133 -14.15 -4.68 -3.66
CA ALA A 133 -14.77 -5.54 -2.66
C ALA A 133 -15.20 -6.92 -3.18
N ALA A 134 -15.36 -7.07 -4.51
CA ALA A 134 -15.65 -8.36 -5.14
C ALA A 134 -14.40 -9.24 -5.28
N CYS A 135 -13.22 -8.70 -4.94
CA CYS A 135 -11.92 -9.37 -5.07
C CYS A 135 -11.65 -9.85 -6.50
N SER A 136 -12.00 -9.02 -7.50
CA SER A 136 -11.82 -9.32 -8.92
C SER A 136 -10.52 -8.75 -9.47
N ASN A 137 -10.05 -7.62 -8.93
CA ASN A 137 -8.87 -6.90 -9.40
C ASN A 137 -7.74 -6.98 -8.38
N ALA A 138 -6.89 -7.99 -8.54
CA ALA A 138 -5.75 -8.21 -7.65
C ALA A 138 -4.65 -7.16 -7.86
N VAL A 139 -3.99 -6.74 -6.79
CA VAL A 139 -2.79 -5.90 -6.88
C VAL A 139 -1.59 -6.71 -7.38
N SER A 140 -0.58 -6.03 -7.90
CA SER A 140 0.66 -6.69 -8.33
C SER A 140 1.31 -7.46 -7.17
N GLY A 141 1.75 -8.67 -7.43
CA GLY A 141 2.33 -9.57 -6.43
C GLY A 141 1.33 -10.36 -5.58
N SER A 142 0.02 -10.12 -5.74
CA SER A 142 -1.03 -10.91 -5.08
C SER A 142 -1.20 -12.28 -5.78
N PRO A 143 -1.44 -13.39 -5.03
CA PRO A 143 -1.51 -13.46 -3.57
C PRO A 143 -0.15 -13.43 -2.87
N PHE A 144 -0.15 -12.97 -1.63
CA PHE A 144 1.02 -12.90 -0.76
C PHE A 144 1.05 -14.13 0.16
N THR A 145 2.24 -14.72 0.35
CA THR A 145 2.42 -15.95 1.15
C THR A 145 3.08 -15.62 2.49
N THR A 146 2.48 -16.07 3.60
CA THR A 146 3.02 -15.83 4.95
C THR A 146 4.31 -16.58 5.22
N GLY A 147 5.24 -15.92 5.94
CA GLY A 147 6.47 -16.51 6.45
C GLY A 147 6.26 -17.36 7.71
N ALA A 148 7.37 -17.85 8.30
CA ALA A 148 7.35 -18.68 9.50
C ALA A 148 6.75 -17.97 10.73
N ASP A 149 6.84 -16.64 10.77
CA ASP A 149 6.23 -15.79 11.80
C ASP A 149 4.74 -15.49 11.55
N GLY A 150 4.15 -16.06 10.51
CA GLY A 150 2.77 -15.82 10.13
C GLY A 150 2.52 -14.48 9.43
N THR A 151 3.56 -13.76 9.03
CA THR A 151 3.40 -12.45 8.44
C THR A 151 3.92 -12.35 7.01
N VAL A 152 3.34 -11.42 6.24
CA VAL A 152 3.86 -10.94 4.96
C VAL A 152 3.41 -9.51 4.73
N THR A 153 4.24 -8.70 4.09
CA THR A 153 3.93 -7.29 3.81
C THR A 153 3.80 -7.04 2.31
N ALA A 154 2.65 -6.51 1.92
CA ALA A 154 2.44 -5.93 0.61
C ALA A 154 2.84 -4.44 0.66
N ALA A 155 3.97 -4.09 0.05
CA ALA A 155 4.50 -2.73 0.05
C ALA A 155 4.21 -2.01 -1.28
N GLY A 156 4.39 -0.68 -1.30
CA GLY A 156 4.26 0.14 -2.51
C GLY A 156 2.83 0.30 -3.00
N LEU A 157 1.84 0.06 -2.14
CA LEU A 157 0.44 0.26 -2.46
C LEU A 157 0.10 1.75 -2.45
N GLN A 158 -0.62 2.23 -3.47
CA GLN A 158 -1.12 3.61 -3.48
C GLN A 158 -2.04 3.84 -2.29
N LYS A 159 -2.10 5.08 -1.79
CA LYS A 159 -3.09 5.45 -0.76
C LYS A 159 -4.50 5.12 -1.23
N GLY A 160 -5.29 4.49 -0.39
CA GLY A 160 -6.67 4.09 -0.76
C GLY A 160 -7.18 2.94 0.08
N THR A 161 -8.39 2.48 -0.25
CA THR A 161 -9.00 1.31 0.39
C THR A 161 -8.74 0.06 -0.45
N TYR A 162 -8.30 -0.99 0.20
CA TYR A 162 -8.05 -2.31 -0.37
C TYR A 162 -8.88 -3.37 0.36
N TYR A 163 -8.97 -4.53 -0.26
CA TYR A 163 -9.73 -5.66 0.26
C TYR A 163 -8.82 -6.89 0.31
N ALA A 164 -8.71 -7.47 1.49
CA ALA A 164 -7.90 -8.65 1.71
C ALA A 164 -8.80 -9.88 1.85
N LYS A 165 -8.42 -10.99 1.20
CA LYS A 165 -9.14 -12.24 1.24
C LYS A 165 -8.15 -13.40 1.36
N GLU A 166 -8.38 -14.29 2.33
CA GLU A 166 -7.61 -15.52 2.45
C GLU A 166 -8.03 -16.52 1.36
N ILE A 167 -7.05 -17.24 0.81
CA ILE A 167 -7.26 -18.31 -0.17
C ILE A 167 -7.23 -19.62 0.59
N PRO A 168 -8.35 -20.40 0.61
CA PRO A 168 -8.41 -21.67 1.31
C PRO A 168 -7.37 -22.67 0.78
N THR A 169 -6.89 -23.55 1.65
CA THR A 169 -6.11 -24.76 1.29
C THR A 169 -7.05 -25.94 1.09
N ASP A 170 -6.54 -27.03 0.54
CA ASP A 170 -7.30 -28.26 0.35
C ASP A 170 -7.38 -29.12 1.63
N ASP A 171 -6.78 -28.68 2.74
CA ASP A 171 -6.81 -29.40 4.00
C ASP A 171 -8.18 -29.22 4.69
N PRO A 172 -8.99 -30.30 4.79
CA PRO A 172 -10.36 -30.22 5.32
C PRO A 172 -10.43 -29.98 6.84
N PHE A 173 -9.30 -30.01 7.53
CA PHE A 173 -9.24 -29.81 8.99
C PHE A 173 -9.10 -28.36 9.39
N TRP A 174 -9.00 -27.45 8.41
CA TRP A 174 -9.00 -26.02 8.66
C TRP A 174 -10.36 -25.40 8.40
N GLU A 175 -10.88 -24.68 9.38
CA GLU A 175 -11.98 -23.73 9.18
C GLU A 175 -11.40 -22.35 8.83
N PHE A 176 -11.80 -21.87 7.67
CA PHE A 176 -11.33 -20.60 7.12
C PHE A 176 -12.32 -19.48 7.41
N GLY A 177 -11.80 -18.32 7.78
CA GLY A 177 -12.56 -17.08 7.74
C GLY A 177 -12.80 -16.66 6.28
N THR A 178 -13.99 -16.86 5.75
CA THR A 178 -14.35 -16.50 4.36
C THR A 178 -14.54 -15.00 4.14
N ALA A 179 -14.51 -14.20 5.21
CA ALA A 179 -14.81 -12.77 5.15
C ALA A 179 -13.71 -11.99 4.43
N VAL A 180 -14.13 -11.18 3.46
CA VAL A 180 -13.30 -10.13 2.87
C VAL A 180 -13.13 -9.02 3.90
N LYS A 181 -11.90 -8.60 4.15
CA LYS A 181 -11.56 -7.54 5.10
C LYS A 181 -11.10 -6.29 4.36
N SER A 182 -11.74 -5.16 4.62
CA SER A 182 -11.29 -3.88 4.08
C SER A 182 -10.13 -3.31 4.92
N VAL A 183 -9.18 -2.65 4.26
CA VAL A 183 -8.03 -2.00 4.89
C VAL A 183 -7.71 -0.71 4.16
N THR A 184 -7.44 0.36 4.91
CA THR A 184 -7.06 1.65 4.34
C THR A 184 -5.56 1.84 4.41
N VAL A 185 -4.93 2.08 3.25
CA VAL A 185 -3.51 2.41 3.12
C VAL A 185 -3.34 3.92 3.17
N ALA A 186 -2.55 4.40 4.12
CA ALA A 186 -2.14 5.81 4.24
C ALA A 186 -0.67 5.96 3.85
N VAL A 187 -0.30 7.15 3.37
CA VAL A 187 1.07 7.45 2.90
C VAL A 187 2.09 7.23 4.02
N GLY A 188 3.12 6.44 3.72
CA GLY A 188 4.21 6.14 4.65
C GLY A 188 3.81 5.27 5.85
N GLN A 189 2.58 4.73 5.88
CA GLN A 189 2.10 3.90 6.97
C GLN A 189 1.97 2.44 6.54
N THR A 190 2.05 1.54 7.52
CA THR A 190 1.73 0.12 7.37
C THR A 190 0.45 -0.17 8.12
N ALA A 191 -0.63 -0.46 7.40
CA ALA A 191 -1.87 -0.96 7.98
C ALA A 191 -1.77 -2.48 8.22
N GLU A 192 -2.51 -3.03 9.18
CA GLU A 192 -2.46 -4.45 9.50
C GLU A 192 -3.84 -5.10 9.32
N VAL A 193 -3.84 -6.33 8.79
CA VAL A 193 -5.03 -7.18 8.66
C VAL A 193 -4.68 -8.59 9.13
N THR A 194 -5.45 -9.12 10.08
CA THR A 194 -5.26 -10.46 10.64
C THR A 194 -6.33 -11.43 10.16
N PHE A 195 -5.92 -12.62 9.74
CA PHE A 195 -6.79 -13.78 9.44
C PHE A 195 -6.54 -14.87 10.47
N THR A 196 -7.61 -15.32 11.12
CA THR A 196 -7.55 -16.39 12.13
C THR A 196 -8.28 -17.61 11.61
N ASN A 197 -7.63 -18.76 11.63
CA ASN A 197 -8.23 -20.05 11.27
C ASN A 197 -8.21 -21.00 12.46
N THR A 198 -9.20 -21.89 12.48
CA THR A 198 -9.32 -22.93 13.49
C THR A 198 -8.92 -24.27 12.88
N HIS A 199 -7.96 -24.93 13.50
CA HIS A 199 -7.60 -26.32 13.16
C HIS A 199 -8.37 -27.27 14.05
N TYR A 200 -9.10 -28.17 13.45
CA TYR A 200 -9.85 -29.22 14.16
C TYR A 200 -9.01 -30.46 14.31
N GLY A 201 -9.16 -31.13 15.45
CA GLY A 201 -8.61 -32.45 15.69
C GLY A 201 -9.38 -33.52 14.92
N ARG A 202 -8.74 -34.67 14.70
CA ARG A 202 -9.35 -35.89 14.15
C ARG A 202 -9.40 -36.97 15.20
N ILE A 203 -10.51 -37.67 15.27
CA ILE A 203 -10.65 -38.91 16.03
C ILE A 203 -10.89 -40.03 15.04
N GLU A 204 -10.05 -41.06 15.07
CA GLU A 204 -10.21 -42.27 14.28
C GLU A 204 -10.64 -43.40 15.20
N PHE A 205 -11.71 -44.12 14.84
CA PHE A 205 -12.19 -45.26 15.53
C PHE A 205 -11.83 -46.51 14.74
N ARG A 206 -11.38 -47.54 15.46
CA ARG A 206 -11.16 -48.87 14.88
C ARG A 206 -11.98 -49.90 15.64
N LYS A 207 -12.92 -50.55 14.96
CA LYS A 207 -13.68 -51.70 15.44
C LYS A 207 -12.90 -52.97 15.23
N THR A 208 -12.79 -53.76 16.26
CA THR A 208 -12.23 -55.14 16.17
C THR A 208 -13.23 -56.14 16.73
N THR A 209 -13.20 -57.34 16.22
CA THR A 209 -13.95 -58.51 16.72
C THR A 209 -12.96 -59.68 16.93
N ASN A 210 -13.30 -60.64 17.76
CA ASN A 210 -12.46 -61.79 18.03
C ASN A 210 -12.26 -62.73 16.82
N THR A 211 -13.12 -62.60 15.80
CA THR A 211 -13.04 -63.36 14.55
C THR A 211 -12.39 -62.58 13.43
N GLY A 212 -12.20 -61.31 13.58
CA GLY A 212 -11.73 -60.40 12.51
C GLY A 212 -12.76 -60.13 11.42
N ASN A 213 -14.02 -60.59 11.58
CA ASN A 213 -15.09 -60.40 10.62
C ASN A 213 -16.17 -59.45 11.16
N GLN A 214 -17.09 -59.03 10.25
CA GLN A 214 -18.21 -58.13 10.59
C GLN A 214 -17.75 -56.82 11.26
N LEU A 215 -16.80 -56.15 10.64
CA LEU A 215 -16.23 -54.91 11.16
C LEU A 215 -16.99 -53.66 10.72
N GLY A 216 -17.74 -53.76 9.61
CA GLY A 216 -18.54 -52.68 9.07
C GLY A 216 -19.93 -52.50 9.72
N GLY A 217 -20.49 -51.34 9.61
CA GLY A 217 -21.85 -51.02 10.05
C GLY A 217 -22.01 -50.76 11.55
N TRP A 218 -20.93 -50.71 12.33
CA TRP A 218 -20.99 -50.36 13.75
C TRP A 218 -21.05 -48.86 13.93
N THR A 219 -22.06 -48.37 14.65
CA THR A 219 -22.27 -46.94 14.91
C THR A 219 -21.75 -46.56 16.29
N PHE A 220 -20.92 -45.51 16.31
CA PHE A 220 -20.39 -44.89 17.52
C PHE A 220 -20.89 -43.48 17.63
N ARG A 221 -21.29 -43.09 18.85
CA ARG A 221 -21.65 -41.70 19.16
C ARG A 221 -20.50 -41.00 19.86
N VAL A 222 -20.00 -39.91 19.27
CA VAL A 222 -18.95 -39.05 19.85
C VAL A 222 -19.57 -37.99 20.72
N ARG A 223 -19.09 -37.89 21.95
CA ARG A 223 -19.46 -36.80 22.88
C ARG A 223 -18.23 -36.25 23.56
N ASP A 224 -18.28 -34.95 23.93
CA ASP A 224 -17.29 -34.37 24.81
C ASP A 224 -17.56 -34.70 26.29
N SER A 225 -16.68 -34.21 27.19
CA SER A 225 -16.83 -34.40 28.65
C SER A 225 -18.06 -33.66 29.23
N GLU A 226 -18.64 -32.72 28.52
CA GLU A 226 -19.84 -31.98 28.88
C GLU A 226 -21.12 -32.64 28.37
N GLY A 227 -20.98 -33.70 27.55
CA GLY A 227 -22.09 -34.46 27.00
C GLY A 227 -22.62 -33.96 25.67
N ASN A 228 -22.01 -32.94 25.07
CA ASN A 228 -22.36 -32.46 23.74
C ASN A 228 -22.09 -33.54 22.69
N SER A 229 -23.02 -33.75 21.77
CA SER A 229 -22.90 -34.77 20.71
C SER A 229 -22.30 -34.16 19.45
N TYR A 230 -21.26 -34.83 18.91
CA TYR A 230 -20.60 -34.49 17.64
C TYR A 230 -21.06 -35.38 16.47
N GLY A 231 -22.16 -36.10 16.68
CA GLY A 231 -22.76 -36.99 15.67
C GLY A 231 -22.50 -38.45 15.90
N ASP A 232 -23.12 -39.23 15.04
CA ASP A 232 -22.94 -40.70 14.98
C ASP A 232 -22.07 -41.02 13.75
N ILE A 233 -21.02 -41.84 13.95
CA ILE A 233 -20.12 -42.30 12.90
C ILE A 233 -20.21 -43.81 12.78
N THR A 234 -20.16 -44.31 11.54
CA THR A 234 -20.34 -45.74 11.27
C THR A 234 -19.08 -46.30 10.61
N THR A 235 -18.63 -47.47 11.09
CA THR A 235 -17.44 -48.12 10.55
C THR A 235 -17.65 -48.67 9.13
N ASP A 236 -16.60 -48.57 8.32
CA ASP A 236 -16.48 -49.20 7.03
C ASP A 236 -16.27 -50.74 7.15
N GLU A 237 -16.16 -51.43 6.03
CA GLU A 237 -15.93 -52.90 5.98
C GLU A 237 -14.62 -53.36 6.65
N ASN A 238 -13.64 -52.43 6.79
CA ASN A 238 -12.36 -52.66 7.46
C ASN A 238 -12.39 -52.31 8.95
N GLY A 239 -13.51 -51.81 9.44
CA GLY A 239 -13.72 -51.43 10.84
C GLY A 239 -13.27 -50.02 11.20
N TYR A 240 -13.00 -49.16 10.25
CA TYR A 240 -12.59 -47.77 10.50
C TYR A 240 -13.78 -46.79 10.39
N ALA A 241 -13.74 -45.79 11.22
CA ALA A 241 -14.67 -44.65 11.16
C ALA A 241 -13.99 -43.38 11.65
#